data_fdb3b95b15c67ca7be491caadfde3954
#
_entry.id   fdb3b95b15c67ca7be491caadfde3954
#
_cell.length_a   1.000
_cell.length_b   1.000
_cell.length_c   1.000
_cell.angle_alpha   90.00
_cell.angle_beta   90.00
_cell.angle_gamma   90.00
#
_symmetry.space_group_name_H-M   'P 1'
#
loop_
_entity.id
_entity.type
_entity.pdbx_description
1 polymer ?
#
loop_
_entity_poly.entity_id
_entity_poly.type
_entity_poly.pdbx_seq_one_letter_code
_entity_poly.pdbx_strand_id
1 'polypeptide(L)'
;YDMVDPAFGDFEDIRAIAQRHAVMFDFMVNHISAHSPYFEDFLKNKDASPYRDMFIRYKDFWPGGAPTEDQVDRIYKRKPRAPSITVTFADGTTEDIWCTFCEEQIDLNMNSAVARKFIRSTLRDMCEKGAAVIRLDAFAYAVKKPDTSCFFIEPEMWELLEDIEEVVKPYGVDILPEIHEHYTIQQKIADKGFWVYDFALPMLVLHALYTGKGEELVHWLNICPRRQFTTLDTHDGIGVVDVADLMSQEEIDATKEALFTKGANVKKIYNTAAYNNLDIYQINCTYYSALGDQDAAYLLARAIQFFAPGIPQVYYVGLLAGGNDIELLEKTKQGRDINRHYYSREEVDREVRRPVVQKLFELMRLRNAHPAFAVEGECRPEMLDETTLRITRCNGENQLMLTADLATHAFQITEGDAVLFSQEV
;
A
#
# COMPACT_ATOMS: atom_id res chain seq x y z
N TYR A 1 -13.29 -15.31 1.18
CA TYR A 1 -13.80 -14.22 2.04
C TYR A 1 -14.85 -14.68 3.06
N ASP A 2 -15.37 -15.89 2.95
CA ASP A 2 -16.41 -16.46 3.81
C ASP A 2 -15.88 -17.20 5.05
N MET A 3 -14.57 -17.41 5.13
CA MET A 3 -13.90 -18.07 6.26
C MET A 3 -12.64 -17.31 6.69
N VAL A 4 -12.34 -17.36 7.99
CA VAL A 4 -11.03 -17.07 8.56
C VAL A 4 -10.26 -18.39 8.62
N ASP A 5 -8.96 -18.36 8.38
CA ASP A 5 -8.11 -19.54 8.60
C ASP A 5 -8.21 -19.95 10.07
N PRO A 6 -8.61 -21.21 10.37
CA PRO A 6 -8.79 -21.68 11.75
C PRO A 6 -7.56 -21.54 12.65
N ALA A 7 -6.37 -21.39 12.07
CA ALA A 7 -5.15 -21.12 12.81
C ALA A 7 -5.14 -19.73 13.49
N PHE A 8 -5.96 -18.79 12.97
CA PHE A 8 -6.04 -17.39 13.45
C PHE A 8 -7.37 -17.07 14.16
N GLY A 9 -8.29 -18.03 14.28
CA GLY A 9 -9.59 -17.84 14.90
C GLY A 9 -10.75 -17.85 13.92
N ASP A 10 -11.82 -17.11 14.23
CA ASP A 10 -13.02 -17.02 13.40
C ASP A 10 -13.57 -15.58 13.33
N PHE A 11 -14.71 -15.39 12.69
CA PHE A 11 -15.34 -14.07 12.56
C PHE A 11 -15.92 -13.54 13.88
N GLU A 12 -16.17 -14.38 14.89
CA GLU A 12 -16.57 -13.89 16.21
C GLU A 12 -15.40 -13.23 16.92
N ASP A 13 -14.19 -13.76 16.76
CA ASP A 13 -12.96 -13.12 17.26
C ASP A 13 -12.75 -11.75 16.61
N ILE A 14 -12.94 -11.66 15.27
CA ILE A 14 -12.85 -10.40 14.55
C ILE A 14 -13.91 -9.40 15.03
N ARG A 15 -15.15 -9.83 15.24
CA ARG A 15 -16.22 -8.97 15.78
C ARG A 15 -15.89 -8.49 17.20
N ALA A 16 -15.30 -9.34 18.03
CA ALA A 16 -14.86 -8.93 19.37
C ALA A 16 -13.76 -7.86 19.32
N ILE A 17 -12.85 -7.94 18.35
CA ILE A 17 -11.83 -6.92 18.08
C ILE A 17 -12.51 -5.63 17.58
N ALA A 18 -13.47 -5.74 16.65
CA ALA A 18 -14.19 -4.62 16.07
C ALA A 18 -15.00 -3.80 17.09
N GLN A 19 -15.37 -4.38 18.22
CA GLN A 19 -16.00 -3.64 19.34
C GLN A 19 -15.06 -2.64 20.03
N ARG A 20 -13.76 -2.78 19.85
CA ARG A 20 -12.73 -1.98 20.55
C ARG A 20 -11.85 -1.18 19.59
N HIS A 21 -11.77 -1.61 18.34
CA HIS A 21 -10.87 -1.07 17.31
C HIS A 21 -11.62 -0.95 15.99
N ALA A 22 -11.31 0.08 15.23
CA ALA A 22 -11.68 0.12 13.82
C ALA A 22 -10.88 -0.94 13.07
N VAL A 23 -11.57 -1.90 12.44
CA VAL A 23 -10.92 -3.01 11.71
C VAL A 23 -10.97 -2.71 10.23
N MET A 24 -9.80 -2.81 9.57
CA MET A 24 -9.70 -2.73 8.13
C MET A 24 -9.64 -4.13 7.54
N PHE A 25 -10.55 -4.43 6.59
CA PHE A 25 -10.51 -5.65 5.79
C PHE A 25 -9.87 -5.37 4.43
N ASP A 26 -9.15 -6.36 3.93
CA ASP A 26 -8.58 -6.33 2.59
C ASP A 26 -9.49 -7.09 1.61
N PHE A 27 -9.81 -6.46 0.48
CA PHE A 27 -10.61 -7.04 -0.58
C PHE A 27 -9.91 -6.90 -1.93
N MET A 28 -9.57 -8.02 -2.54
CA MET A 28 -8.96 -8.08 -3.88
C MET A 28 -10.05 -7.88 -4.93
N VAL A 29 -10.31 -6.62 -5.31
CA VAL A 29 -11.37 -6.28 -6.26
C VAL A 29 -11.02 -6.69 -7.69
N ASN A 30 -9.72 -6.66 -8.05
CA ASN A 30 -9.27 -6.98 -9.40
C ASN A 30 -9.31 -8.47 -9.73
N HIS A 31 -9.03 -9.36 -8.78
CA HIS A 31 -8.79 -10.78 -9.04
C HIS A 31 -9.26 -11.67 -7.89
N ILE A 32 -9.33 -12.97 -8.18
CA ILE A 32 -9.62 -14.01 -7.20
C ILE A 32 -8.65 -15.18 -7.38
N SER A 33 -8.50 -16.03 -6.36
CA SER A 33 -7.63 -17.21 -6.44
C SER A 33 -8.06 -18.18 -7.56
N ALA A 34 -7.07 -18.71 -8.28
CA ALA A 34 -7.27 -19.81 -9.24
C ALA A 34 -7.85 -21.08 -8.58
N HIS A 35 -7.71 -21.21 -7.25
CA HIS A 35 -8.30 -22.29 -6.44
C HIS A 35 -9.67 -21.91 -5.85
N SER A 36 -10.24 -20.77 -6.26
CA SER A 36 -11.60 -20.42 -5.82
C SER A 36 -12.64 -21.39 -6.39
N PRO A 37 -13.70 -21.72 -5.63
CA PRO A 37 -14.78 -22.57 -6.13
C PRO A 37 -15.41 -22.08 -7.44
N TYR A 38 -15.38 -20.78 -7.66
CA TYR A 38 -15.89 -20.12 -8.87
C TYR A 38 -15.06 -20.46 -10.11
N PHE A 39 -13.74 -20.37 -9.98
CA PHE A 39 -12.84 -20.66 -11.10
C PHE A 39 -12.70 -22.15 -11.34
N GLU A 40 -12.67 -22.98 -10.30
CA GLU A 40 -12.70 -24.43 -10.42
C GLU A 40 -13.97 -24.94 -11.12
N ASP A 41 -15.14 -24.38 -10.79
CA ASP A 41 -16.40 -24.70 -11.50
C ASP A 41 -16.32 -24.28 -12.99
N PHE A 42 -15.76 -23.11 -13.27
CA PHE A 42 -15.55 -22.63 -14.64
C PHE A 42 -14.61 -23.56 -15.43
N LEU A 43 -13.50 -24.01 -14.84
CA LEU A 43 -12.59 -24.96 -15.49
C LEU A 43 -13.27 -26.32 -15.74
N LYS A 44 -14.15 -26.75 -14.86
CA LYS A 44 -14.88 -28.02 -14.97
C LYS A 44 -16.00 -27.99 -15.98
N ASN A 45 -16.82 -26.93 -15.96
CA ASN A 45 -18.08 -26.85 -16.69
C ASN A 45 -18.04 -25.89 -17.89
N LYS A 46 -16.97 -25.11 -18.07
CA LYS A 46 -16.73 -24.17 -19.17
C LYS A 46 -17.97 -23.28 -19.45
N ASP A 47 -18.55 -23.40 -20.63
CA ASP A 47 -19.70 -22.58 -21.08
C ASP A 47 -21.00 -22.93 -20.32
N ALA A 48 -21.07 -24.10 -19.68
CA ALA A 48 -22.18 -24.49 -18.81
C ALA A 48 -22.03 -23.96 -17.37
N SER A 49 -20.89 -23.43 -16.99
CA SER A 49 -20.69 -22.83 -15.67
C SER A 49 -21.55 -21.58 -15.49
N PRO A 50 -22.21 -21.39 -14.34
CA PRO A 50 -22.84 -20.12 -14.00
C PRO A 50 -21.85 -18.97 -13.81
N TYR A 51 -20.55 -19.27 -13.69
CA TYR A 51 -19.46 -18.33 -13.48
C TYR A 51 -18.66 -18.03 -14.74
N ARG A 52 -19.06 -18.56 -15.92
CA ARG A 52 -18.32 -18.39 -17.20
C ARG A 52 -18.05 -16.93 -17.56
N ASP A 53 -18.96 -16.04 -17.21
CA ASP A 53 -18.84 -14.61 -17.51
C ASP A 53 -18.11 -13.83 -16.39
N MET A 54 -17.79 -14.48 -15.27
CA MET A 54 -17.10 -13.87 -14.14
C MET A 54 -15.64 -13.55 -14.46
N PHE A 55 -15.05 -14.28 -15.41
CA PHE A 55 -13.65 -14.17 -15.81
C PHE A 55 -13.53 -13.61 -17.23
N ILE A 56 -12.41 -12.96 -17.51
CA ILE A 56 -12.15 -12.35 -18.81
C ILE A 56 -11.49 -13.40 -19.71
N ARG A 57 -12.23 -13.95 -20.65
CA ARG A 57 -11.67 -14.80 -21.72
C ARG A 57 -10.92 -13.90 -22.69
N TYR A 58 -9.64 -14.14 -22.88
CA TYR A 58 -8.74 -13.26 -23.60
C TYR A 58 -9.17 -13.06 -25.08
N LYS A 59 -9.65 -14.12 -25.72
CA LYS A 59 -10.17 -14.06 -27.10
C LYS A 59 -11.44 -13.22 -27.23
N ASP A 60 -12.29 -13.19 -26.22
CA ASP A 60 -13.57 -12.46 -26.23
C ASP A 60 -13.38 -10.97 -25.88
N PHE A 61 -12.26 -10.64 -25.25
CA PHE A 61 -11.91 -9.27 -24.88
C PHE A 61 -11.49 -8.44 -26.11
N TRP A 62 -10.79 -9.06 -27.07
CA TRP A 62 -10.25 -8.35 -28.22
C TRP A 62 -11.23 -8.38 -29.40
N PRO A 63 -11.55 -7.25 -30.05
CA PRO A 63 -12.49 -7.20 -31.18
C PRO A 63 -12.16 -8.15 -32.33
N GLY A 64 -10.88 -8.50 -32.49
CA GLY A 64 -10.40 -9.44 -33.52
C GLY A 64 -10.15 -10.88 -33.00
N GLY A 65 -10.50 -11.18 -31.75
CA GLY A 65 -10.23 -12.47 -31.12
C GLY A 65 -8.79 -12.64 -30.57
N ALA A 66 -7.90 -11.73 -30.93
CA ALA A 66 -6.53 -11.66 -30.43
C ALA A 66 -6.01 -10.22 -30.48
N PRO A 67 -5.11 -9.82 -29.57
CA PRO A 67 -4.50 -8.49 -29.63
C PRO A 67 -3.42 -8.40 -30.69
N THR A 68 -3.16 -7.19 -31.16
CA THR A 68 -1.93 -6.84 -31.86
C THR A 68 -0.80 -6.61 -30.85
N GLU A 69 0.46 -6.60 -31.31
CA GLU A 69 1.60 -6.25 -30.46
C GLU A 69 1.44 -4.86 -29.84
N ASP A 70 1.03 -3.85 -30.63
CA ASP A 70 0.76 -2.49 -30.13
C ASP A 70 -0.30 -2.44 -29.03
N GLN A 71 -1.35 -3.27 -29.12
CA GLN A 71 -2.39 -3.34 -28.08
C GLN A 71 -1.84 -3.93 -26.79
N VAL A 72 -1.01 -4.97 -26.87
CA VAL A 72 -0.35 -5.57 -25.70
C VAL A 72 0.67 -4.60 -25.09
N ASP A 73 1.38 -3.84 -25.91
CA ASP A 73 2.40 -2.90 -25.42
C ASP A 73 1.81 -1.65 -24.74
N ARG A 74 0.59 -1.27 -25.08
CA ARG A 74 -0.14 -0.19 -24.37
C ARG A 74 -0.58 -0.58 -22.97
N ILE A 75 -0.73 -1.87 -22.68
CA ILE A 75 -1.19 -2.33 -21.37
C ILE A 75 -0.12 -2.04 -20.31
N TYR A 76 -0.53 -1.46 -19.19
CA TYR A 76 0.32 -1.26 -18.02
C TYR A 76 0.60 -2.61 -17.35
N LYS A 77 1.67 -3.26 -17.81
CA LYS A 77 2.00 -4.64 -17.44
C LYS A 77 2.70 -4.70 -16.07
N ARG A 78 2.38 -5.72 -15.28
CA ARG A 78 3.07 -6.04 -14.01
C ARG A 78 4.02 -7.23 -14.14
N LYS A 79 4.01 -7.91 -15.27
CA LYS A 79 4.90 -9.03 -15.60
C LYS A 79 5.43 -8.86 -17.02
N PRO A 80 6.58 -9.45 -17.36
CA PRO A 80 7.19 -9.33 -18.70
C PRO A 80 6.49 -10.21 -19.74
N ARG A 81 5.19 -10.39 -19.63
CA ARG A 81 4.35 -11.16 -20.53
C ARG A 81 3.03 -10.43 -20.79
N ALA A 82 2.31 -10.88 -21.81
CA ALA A 82 0.91 -10.48 -21.95
C ALA A 82 0.12 -10.82 -20.68
N PRO A 83 -0.91 -10.04 -20.31
CA PRO A 83 -1.68 -10.27 -19.09
C PRO A 83 -2.68 -11.42 -19.25
N SER A 84 -2.18 -12.59 -19.67
CA SER A 84 -2.97 -13.82 -19.83
C SER A 84 -2.20 -15.05 -19.43
N ILE A 85 -2.94 -16.09 -19.06
CA ILE A 85 -2.44 -17.45 -18.87
C ILE A 85 -3.30 -18.42 -19.66
N THR A 86 -2.68 -19.49 -20.19
CA THR A 86 -3.42 -20.57 -20.82
C THR A 86 -3.91 -21.57 -19.78
N VAL A 87 -5.22 -21.80 -19.74
CA VAL A 87 -5.84 -22.79 -18.86
C VAL A 87 -6.40 -23.95 -19.66
N THR A 88 -6.48 -25.12 -19.01
CA THR A 88 -7.04 -26.35 -19.62
C THR A 88 -8.38 -26.69 -18.93
N PHE A 89 -9.44 -26.79 -19.71
CA PHE A 89 -10.74 -27.20 -19.24
C PHE A 89 -10.85 -28.73 -19.10
N ALA A 90 -11.86 -29.19 -18.36
CA ALA A 90 -12.09 -30.61 -18.15
C ALA A 90 -12.38 -31.40 -19.44
N ASP A 91 -12.84 -30.73 -20.51
CA ASP A 91 -13.04 -31.31 -21.85
C ASP A 91 -11.73 -31.45 -22.66
N GLY A 92 -10.59 -31.07 -22.08
CA GLY A 92 -9.27 -31.09 -22.70
C GLY A 92 -8.97 -29.92 -23.64
N THR A 93 -9.88 -28.98 -23.82
CA THR A 93 -9.63 -27.76 -24.58
C THR A 93 -8.88 -26.73 -23.76
N THR A 94 -8.23 -25.80 -24.44
CA THR A 94 -7.46 -24.72 -23.80
C THR A 94 -7.95 -23.36 -24.24
N GLU A 95 -7.90 -22.37 -23.33
CA GLU A 95 -8.12 -20.96 -23.64
C GLU A 95 -7.19 -20.07 -22.80
N ASP A 96 -6.92 -18.87 -23.29
CA ASP A 96 -6.24 -17.85 -22.53
C ASP A 96 -7.25 -17.03 -21.71
N ILE A 97 -6.96 -16.87 -20.42
CA ILE A 97 -7.74 -16.10 -19.46
C ILE A 97 -6.90 -14.94 -18.95
N TRP A 98 -7.52 -13.79 -18.72
CA TRP A 98 -6.82 -12.61 -18.22
C TRP A 98 -6.22 -12.84 -16.84
N CYS A 99 -4.94 -12.48 -16.70
CA CYS A 99 -4.16 -12.63 -15.48
C CYS A 99 -3.11 -11.53 -15.42
N THR A 100 -3.39 -10.48 -14.65
CA THR A 100 -2.50 -9.31 -14.55
C THR A 100 -1.24 -9.62 -13.76
N PHE A 101 -1.34 -10.39 -12.67
CA PHE A 101 -0.25 -10.60 -11.72
C PHE A 101 0.34 -12.01 -11.82
N CYS A 102 0.14 -12.87 -10.85
CA CYS A 102 0.66 -14.23 -10.88
C CYS A 102 -0.44 -15.23 -11.30
N GLU A 103 -0.01 -16.43 -11.70
CA GLU A 103 -0.90 -17.45 -12.28
C GLU A 103 -2.02 -17.93 -11.33
N GLU A 104 -1.86 -17.67 -10.03
CA GLU A 104 -2.89 -17.95 -9.03
C GLU A 104 -3.92 -16.84 -8.84
N GLN A 105 -3.74 -15.70 -9.52
CA GLN A 105 -4.58 -14.50 -9.39
C GLN A 105 -5.32 -14.24 -10.70
N ILE A 106 -6.54 -14.78 -10.81
CA ILE A 106 -7.37 -14.69 -12.02
C ILE A 106 -8.23 -13.44 -11.96
N ASP A 107 -8.11 -12.60 -12.99
CA ASP A 107 -8.79 -11.31 -13.05
C ASP A 107 -10.31 -11.46 -13.25
N LEU A 108 -11.06 -10.61 -12.54
CA LEU A 108 -12.51 -10.57 -12.62
C LEU A 108 -12.98 -9.65 -13.76
N ASN A 109 -14.08 -10.01 -14.36
CA ASN A 109 -14.72 -9.23 -15.43
C ASN A 109 -15.72 -8.21 -14.84
N MET A 110 -15.31 -6.95 -14.69
CA MET A 110 -16.15 -5.88 -14.16
C MET A 110 -17.37 -5.55 -15.03
N ASN A 111 -17.40 -6.01 -16.28
CA ASN A 111 -18.58 -5.89 -17.16
C ASN A 111 -19.61 -7.00 -16.91
N SER A 112 -19.28 -8.02 -16.12
CA SER A 112 -20.15 -9.15 -15.82
C SER A 112 -21.05 -8.88 -14.61
N ALA A 113 -22.36 -9.12 -14.77
CA ALA A 113 -23.31 -9.05 -13.67
C ALA A 113 -22.98 -10.09 -12.56
N VAL A 114 -22.39 -11.24 -12.94
CA VAL A 114 -21.98 -12.28 -11.99
C VAL A 114 -20.83 -11.80 -11.12
N ALA A 115 -19.80 -11.19 -11.72
CA ALA A 115 -18.66 -10.62 -10.99
C ALA A 115 -19.13 -9.48 -10.08
N ARG A 116 -19.94 -8.55 -10.59
CA ARG A 116 -20.48 -7.44 -9.77
C ARG A 116 -21.35 -7.94 -8.61
N LYS A 117 -22.16 -8.96 -8.82
CA LYS A 117 -22.94 -9.58 -7.74
C LYS A 117 -22.02 -10.18 -6.67
N PHE A 118 -20.97 -10.88 -7.07
CA PHE A 118 -19.97 -11.43 -6.15
C PHE A 118 -19.33 -10.30 -5.31
N ILE A 119 -18.84 -9.24 -5.95
CA ILE A 119 -18.23 -8.09 -5.27
C ILE A 119 -19.20 -7.48 -4.26
N ARG A 120 -20.42 -7.13 -4.69
CA ARG A 120 -21.43 -6.49 -3.82
C ARG A 120 -21.84 -7.38 -2.65
N SER A 121 -21.95 -8.70 -2.85
CA SER A 121 -22.28 -9.64 -1.76
C SER A 121 -21.13 -9.77 -0.76
N THR A 122 -19.90 -9.87 -1.24
CA THR A 122 -18.71 -9.98 -0.38
C THR A 122 -18.49 -8.71 0.45
N LEU A 123 -18.64 -7.53 -0.16
CA LEU A 123 -18.52 -6.26 0.55
C LEU A 123 -19.57 -6.12 1.66
N ARG A 124 -20.82 -6.49 1.37
CA ARG A 124 -21.88 -6.49 2.38
C ARG A 124 -21.55 -7.41 3.55
N ASP A 125 -21.10 -8.62 3.25
CA ASP A 125 -20.70 -9.61 4.24
C ASP A 125 -19.53 -9.11 5.11
N MET A 126 -18.55 -8.44 4.53
CA MET A 126 -17.46 -7.79 5.28
C MET A 126 -17.95 -6.68 6.21
N CYS A 127 -18.89 -5.85 5.74
CA CYS A 127 -19.52 -4.84 6.59
C CYS A 127 -20.25 -5.47 7.78
N GLU A 128 -21.03 -6.52 7.55
CA GLU A 128 -21.78 -7.25 8.60
C GLU A 128 -20.84 -7.97 9.59
N LYS A 129 -19.63 -8.29 9.17
CA LYS A 129 -18.57 -8.89 10.02
C LYS A 129 -17.78 -7.86 10.83
N GLY A 130 -18.04 -6.56 10.67
CA GLY A 130 -17.49 -5.51 11.52
C GLY A 130 -16.37 -4.70 10.88
N ALA A 131 -16.25 -4.66 9.56
CA ALA A 131 -15.33 -3.75 8.88
C ALA A 131 -15.68 -2.29 9.22
N ALA A 132 -14.67 -1.50 9.53
CA ALA A 132 -14.76 -0.04 9.59
C ALA A 132 -14.21 0.61 8.31
N VAL A 133 -13.21 -0.04 7.70
CA VAL A 133 -12.63 0.35 6.41
C VAL A 133 -12.47 -0.91 5.57
N ILE A 134 -12.70 -0.82 4.27
CA ILE A 134 -12.35 -1.87 3.31
C ILE A 134 -11.27 -1.33 2.37
N ARG A 135 -10.09 -1.93 2.41
CA ARG A 135 -9.01 -1.68 1.45
C ARG A 135 -9.31 -2.44 0.16
N LEU A 136 -9.32 -1.73 -0.95
CA LEU A 136 -9.53 -2.30 -2.28
C LEU A 136 -8.17 -2.54 -2.95
N ASP A 137 -7.66 -3.76 -2.85
CA ASP A 137 -6.37 -4.16 -3.41
C ASP A 137 -6.38 -4.07 -4.94
N ALA A 138 -5.29 -3.56 -5.51
CA ALA A 138 -5.06 -3.47 -6.95
C ALA A 138 -6.22 -2.80 -7.72
N PHE A 139 -6.89 -1.83 -7.11
CA PHE A 139 -8.13 -1.23 -7.63
C PHE A 139 -7.97 -0.65 -9.04
N ALA A 140 -6.84 0.01 -9.32
CA ALA A 140 -6.60 0.63 -10.62
C ALA A 140 -6.59 -0.35 -11.81
N TYR A 141 -6.41 -1.65 -11.55
CA TYR A 141 -6.43 -2.70 -12.57
C TYR A 141 -7.82 -3.30 -12.81
N ALA A 142 -8.82 -3.01 -11.97
CA ALA A 142 -10.10 -3.69 -11.99
C ALA A 142 -10.87 -3.49 -13.31
N VAL A 143 -10.79 -2.29 -13.90
CA VAL A 143 -11.44 -2.00 -15.18
C VAL A 143 -10.47 -2.21 -16.33
N LYS A 144 -10.91 -3.00 -17.33
CA LYS A 144 -10.15 -3.27 -18.55
C LYS A 144 -10.96 -2.87 -19.78
N LYS A 145 -10.28 -2.23 -20.74
CA LYS A 145 -10.89 -1.75 -21.98
C LYS A 145 -9.90 -1.94 -23.13
N PRO A 146 -10.31 -2.53 -24.27
CA PRO A 146 -9.43 -2.65 -25.44
C PRO A 146 -8.85 -1.30 -25.86
N ASP A 147 -7.66 -1.31 -26.41
CA ASP A 147 -6.93 -0.13 -26.90
C ASP A 147 -6.54 0.90 -25.84
N THR A 148 -6.56 0.51 -24.53
CA THR A 148 -6.15 1.36 -23.42
C THR A 148 -5.00 0.72 -22.63
N SER A 149 -4.50 1.44 -21.61
CA SER A 149 -3.52 0.90 -20.67
C SER A 149 -4.09 -0.19 -19.74
N CYS A 150 -5.42 -0.38 -19.68
CA CYS A 150 -6.10 -1.23 -18.70
C CYS A 150 -5.71 -0.90 -17.24
N PHE A 151 -5.39 0.36 -16.99
CA PHE A 151 -5.00 0.88 -15.69
C PHE A 151 -5.61 2.26 -15.48
N PHE A 152 -6.34 2.45 -14.38
CA PHE A 152 -7.04 3.69 -14.02
C PHE A 152 -7.92 4.24 -15.14
N ILE A 153 -8.78 3.40 -15.73
CA ILE A 153 -9.61 3.74 -16.89
C ILE A 153 -10.80 4.61 -16.47
N GLU A 154 -10.81 5.86 -16.93
CA GLU A 154 -11.90 6.81 -16.70
C GLU A 154 -12.87 6.86 -17.88
N PRO A 155 -14.18 7.04 -17.68
CA PRO A 155 -14.86 7.24 -16.38
C PRO A 155 -15.21 5.95 -15.63
N GLU A 156 -15.06 4.79 -16.22
CA GLU A 156 -15.58 3.51 -15.75
C GLU A 156 -15.04 3.10 -14.36
N MET A 157 -13.85 3.56 -14.02
CA MET A 157 -13.28 3.32 -12.69
C MET A 157 -14.03 4.09 -11.60
N TRP A 158 -14.50 5.30 -11.90
CA TRP A 158 -15.31 6.08 -10.95
C TRP A 158 -16.69 5.44 -10.75
N GLU A 159 -17.29 4.92 -11.82
CA GLU A 159 -18.56 4.19 -11.75
C GLU A 159 -18.44 2.94 -10.86
N LEU A 160 -17.31 2.22 -10.96
CA LEU A 160 -17.04 1.07 -10.10
C LEU A 160 -16.86 1.49 -8.63
N LEU A 161 -16.15 2.59 -8.38
CA LEU A 161 -15.91 3.09 -7.03
C LEU A 161 -17.22 3.56 -6.38
N GLU A 162 -18.07 4.25 -7.12
CA GLU A 162 -19.40 4.67 -6.70
C GLU A 162 -20.33 3.45 -6.41
N ASP A 163 -20.29 2.41 -7.27
CA ASP A 163 -21.04 1.17 -7.06
C ASP A 163 -20.61 0.44 -5.78
N ILE A 164 -19.31 0.46 -5.46
CA ILE A 164 -18.77 -0.09 -4.22
C ILE A 164 -19.23 0.77 -3.01
N GLU A 165 -19.12 2.09 -3.11
CA GLU A 165 -19.53 3.01 -2.05
C GLU A 165 -21.02 2.84 -1.70
N GLU A 166 -21.90 2.69 -2.70
CA GLU A 166 -23.33 2.43 -2.48
C GLU A 166 -23.59 1.21 -1.59
N VAL A 167 -22.75 0.19 -1.69
CA VAL A 167 -22.89 -1.04 -0.87
C VAL A 167 -22.46 -0.80 0.57
N VAL A 168 -21.35 -0.10 0.81
CA VAL A 168 -20.73 -0.01 2.13
C VAL A 168 -21.22 1.17 2.95
N LYS A 169 -21.63 2.25 2.30
CA LYS A 169 -22.12 3.50 2.93
C LYS A 169 -23.28 3.32 3.93
N PRO A 170 -24.28 2.46 3.69
CA PRO A 170 -25.36 2.22 4.67
C PRO A 170 -24.88 1.61 5.99
N TYR A 171 -23.68 1.00 6.00
CA TYR A 171 -23.05 0.44 7.19
C TYR A 171 -22.09 1.41 7.88
N GLY A 172 -21.88 2.61 7.32
CA GLY A 172 -20.89 3.57 7.82
C GLY A 172 -19.45 3.13 7.63
N VAL A 173 -19.18 2.27 6.63
CA VAL A 173 -17.85 1.75 6.31
C VAL A 173 -17.20 2.62 5.24
N ASP A 174 -15.96 2.99 5.47
CA ASP A 174 -15.13 3.72 4.50
C ASP A 174 -14.44 2.76 3.53
N ILE A 175 -14.06 3.26 2.36
CA ILE A 175 -13.25 2.52 1.38
C ILE A 175 -11.91 3.21 1.14
N LEU A 176 -10.89 2.40 0.89
CA LEU A 176 -9.50 2.81 0.68
C LEU A 176 -8.94 2.11 -0.54
N PRO A 177 -9.03 2.70 -1.75
CA PRO A 177 -8.40 2.14 -2.95
C PRO A 177 -6.88 2.12 -2.84
N GLU A 178 -6.26 0.99 -3.13
CA GLU A 178 -4.80 0.89 -3.21
C GLU A 178 -4.37 1.10 -4.66
N ILE A 179 -3.60 2.18 -4.88
CA ILE A 179 -3.10 2.59 -6.19
C ILE A 179 -1.69 3.14 -6.03
N HIS A 180 -0.72 2.48 -6.68
CA HIS A 180 0.64 2.99 -6.82
C HIS A 180 0.79 3.68 -8.17
N GLU A 181 0.77 5.01 -8.16
CA GLU A 181 0.89 5.85 -9.34
C GLU A 181 1.29 7.28 -8.91
N HIS A 182 1.52 8.16 -9.85
CA HIS A 182 1.80 9.57 -9.63
C HIS A 182 0.88 10.17 -8.55
N TYR A 183 1.42 10.93 -7.61
CA TYR A 183 0.70 11.45 -6.43
C TYR A 183 -0.59 12.22 -6.75
N THR A 184 -0.69 12.84 -7.93
CA THR A 184 -1.91 13.56 -8.36
C THR A 184 -3.13 12.65 -8.49
N ILE A 185 -2.93 11.35 -8.71
CA ILE A 185 -4.03 10.37 -8.69
C ILE A 185 -4.62 10.25 -7.28
N GLN A 186 -3.76 10.22 -6.25
CA GLN A 186 -4.21 10.20 -4.86
C GLN A 186 -4.98 11.48 -4.52
N GLN A 187 -4.49 12.66 -4.93
CA GLN A 187 -5.20 13.92 -4.75
C GLN A 187 -6.58 13.89 -5.44
N LYS A 188 -6.64 13.41 -6.67
CA LYS A 188 -7.90 13.30 -7.44
C LYS A 188 -8.95 12.39 -6.77
N ILE A 189 -8.51 11.30 -6.15
CA ILE A 189 -9.37 10.38 -5.39
C ILE A 189 -9.82 11.02 -4.07
N ALA A 190 -8.90 11.67 -3.37
CA ALA A 190 -9.19 12.38 -2.11
C ALA A 190 -10.17 13.54 -2.30
N ASP A 191 -10.06 14.29 -3.41
CA ASP A 191 -10.97 15.38 -3.77
C ASP A 191 -12.42 14.91 -3.98
N LYS A 192 -12.62 13.63 -4.30
CA LYS A 192 -13.93 12.99 -4.36
C LYS A 192 -14.43 12.49 -2.98
N GLY A 193 -13.65 12.67 -1.92
CA GLY A 193 -14.01 12.34 -0.55
C GLY A 193 -13.57 10.95 -0.07
N PHE A 194 -12.88 10.17 -0.89
CA PHE A 194 -12.37 8.86 -0.50
C PHE A 194 -11.07 8.95 0.30
N TRP A 195 -10.80 7.93 1.10
CA TRP A 195 -9.49 7.73 1.71
C TRP A 195 -8.47 7.30 0.65
N VAL A 196 -7.22 7.69 0.85
CA VAL A 196 -6.11 7.33 -0.02
C VAL A 196 -4.90 6.87 0.79
N TYR A 197 -3.94 6.23 0.15
CA TYR A 197 -2.62 6.00 0.72
C TYR A 197 -1.67 7.15 0.41
N ASP A 198 -0.78 7.44 1.34
CA ASP A 198 0.39 8.27 1.11
C ASP A 198 1.61 7.37 0.84
N PHE A 199 1.85 7.07 -0.42
CA PHE A 199 3.01 6.30 -0.86
C PHE A 199 4.19 7.19 -1.29
N ALA A 200 4.02 8.51 -1.30
CA ALA A 200 5.11 9.45 -1.56
C ALA A 200 5.98 9.70 -0.32
N LEU A 201 5.36 9.71 0.86
CA LEU A 201 6.02 10.01 2.13
C LEU A 201 7.29 9.17 2.38
N PRO A 202 7.32 7.83 2.12
CA PRO A 202 8.51 7.02 2.40
C PRO A 202 9.78 7.53 1.70
N MET A 203 9.71 7.81 0.40
CA MET A 203 10.86 8.29 -0.37
C MET A 203 11.28 9.70 0.04
N LEU A 204 10.31 10.59 0.30
CA LEU A 204 10.58 11.96 0.74
C LEU A 204 11.28 12.00 2.09
N VAL A 205 10.85 11.16 3.03
CA VAL A 205 11.51 11.04 4.35
C VAL A 205 12.91 10.46 4.22
N LEU A 206 13.11 9.42 3.39
CA LEU A 206 14.45 8.88 3.14
C LEU A 206 15.37 9.92 2.52
N HIS A 207 14.89 10.64 1.50
CA HIS A 207 15.66 11.72 0.88
C HIS A 207 16.08 12.78 1.91
N ALA A 208 15.12 13.24 2.73
CA ALA A 208 15.38 14.25 3.75
C ALA A 208 16.44 13.78 4.77
N LEU A 209 16.34 12.51 5.26
CA LEU A 209 17.27 11.96 6.24
C LEU A 209 18.63 11.57 5.64
N TYR A 210 18.73 11.35 4.33
CA TYR A 210 20.00 11.07 3.67
C TYR A 210 20.78 12.34 3.34
N THR A 211 20.07 13.43 3.04
CA THR A 211 20.67 14.68 2.57
C THR A 211 20.73 15.78 3.62
N GLY A 212 19.92 15.67 4.67
CA GLY A 212 19.70 16.74 5.65
C GLY A 212 18.81 17.87 5.12
N LYS A 213 18.16 17.71 3.95
CA LYS A 213 17.31 18.71 3.28
C LYS A 213 15.86 18.28 3.33
N GLY A 214 14.96 19.21 3.64
CA GLY A 214 13.55 18.87 3.87
C GLY A 214 12.55 19.62 2.99
N GLU A 215 12.99 20.37 1.98
CA GLU A 215 12.14 21.23 1.18
C GLU A 215 11.05 20.45 0.44
N GLU A 216 11.39 19.32 -0.19
CA GLU A 216 10.46 18.45 -0.91
C GLU A 216 9.44 17.81 0.06
N LEU A 217 9.91 17.41 1.24
CA LEU A 217 9.05 16.89 2.30
C LEU A 217 8.06 17.96 2.81
N VAL A 218 8.56 19.17 3.08
CA VAL A 218 7.72 20.32 3.48
C VAL A 218 6.71 20.65 2.40
N HIS A 219 7.13 20.66 1.13
CA HIS A 219 6.22 20.88 0.00
C HIS A 219 5.09 19.84 0.00
N TRP A 220 5.43 18.56 0.08
CA TRP A 220 4.45 17.47 0.10
C TRP A 220 3.48 17.59 1.28
N LEU A 221 3.97 17.78 2.50
CA LEU A 221 3.13 17.89 3.69
C LEU A 221 2.13 19.07 3.64
N ASN A 222 2.43 20.11 2.85
CA ASN A 222 1.50 21.22 2.60
C ASN A 222 0.39 20.87 1.60
N ILE A 223 0.66 20.03 0.61
CA ILE A 223 -0.29 19.73 -0.50
C ILE A 223 -0.92 18.35 -0.43
N CYS A 224 -0.42 17.44 0.43
CA CYS A 224 -0.94 16.08 0.54
C CYS A 224 -2.41 16.05 1.02
N PRO A 225 -3.17 15.03 0.65
CA PRO A 225 -4.52 14.82 1.17
C PRO A 225 -4.55 14.75 2.69
N ARG A 226 -5.66 15.20 3.30
CA ARG A 226 -5.84 15.10 4.76
C ARG A 226 -6.46 13.75 5.17
N ARG A 227 -7.36 13.22 4.34
CA ARG A 227 -7.95 11.88 4.51
C ARG A 227 -7.07 10.84 3.84
N GLN A 228 -5.97 10.48 4.49
CA GLN A 228 -5.03 9.49 3.98
C GLN A 228 -4.49 8.59 5.07
N PHE A 229 -4.00 7.42 4.67
CA PHE A 229 -3.18 6.53 5.49
C PHE A 229 -1.71 6.74 5.11
N THR A 230 -0.92 7.28 6.03
CA THR A 230 0.50 7.47 5.80
C THR A 230 1.25 6.18 6.08
N THR A 231 2.16 5.81 5.19
CA THR A 231 3.03 4.65 5.35
C THR A 231 4.50 5.05 5.30
N LEU A 232 5.38 4.27 5.93
CA LEU A 232 6.81 4.26 5.63
C LEU A 232 7.21 2.91 5.03
N ASP A 233 6.61 1.85 5.56
CA ASP A 233 6.80 0.47 5.13
C ASP A 233 5.44 -0.25 5.01
N THR A 234 5.40 -1.21 4.13
CA THR A 234 4.26 -2.10 3.91
C THR A 234 4.78 -3.52 3.63
N HIS A 235 3.88 -4.46 3.36
CA HIS A 235 4.22 -5.80 2.86
C HIS A 235 4.74 -5.77 1.40
N ASP A 236 4.61 -4.63 0.73
CA ASP A 236 5.18 -4.35 -0.60
C ASP A 236 6.53 -3.62 -0.48
N GLY A 237 6.94 -2.90 -1.50
CA GLY A 237 8.15 -2.10 -1.49
C GLY A 237 7.88 -0.61 -1.18
N ILE A 238 8.96 0.14 -1.09
CA ILE A 238 8.96 1.60 -1.02
C ILE A 238 8.64 2.14 -2.41
N GLY A 239 7.57 2.93 -2.54
CA GLY A 239 7.12 3.49 -3.82
C GLY A 239 8.11 4.48 -4.41
N VAL A 240 8.35 4.39 -5.72
CA VAL A 240 9.23 5.30 -6.48
C VAL A 240 8.43 6.17 -7.44
N VAL A 241 7.43 5.60 -8.10
CA VAL A 241 6.59 6.35 -9.06
C VAL A 241 5.76 7.44 -8.38
N ASP A 242 5.46 7.25 -7.12
CA ASP A 242 4.62 8.12 -6.29
C ASP A 242 5.25 9.49 -6.01
N VAL A 243 6.57 9.64 -6.19
CA VAL A 243 7.31 10.90 -5.96
C VAL A 243 7.73 11.62 -7.25
N ALA A 244 7.28 11.13 -8.40
CA ALA A 244 7.51 11.83 -9.67
C ALA A 244 6.96 13.27 -9.58
N ASP A 245 7.73 14.25 -10.03
CA ASP A 245 7.46 15.71 -9.95
C ASP A 245 7.44 16.31 -8.54
N LEU A 246 7.49 15.50 -7.47
CA LEU A 246 7.78 15.98 -6.11
C LEU A 246 9.28 16.07 -5.83
N MET A 247 10.05 15.19 -6.46
CA MET A 247 11.51 15.15 -6.44
C MET A 247 12.01 15.21 -7.87
N SER A 248 13.19 15.80 -8.08
CA SER A 248 13.87 15.72 -9.36
C SER A 248 14.34 14.28 -9.65
N GLN A 249 14.54 13.95 -10.92
CA GLN A 249 15.04 12.63 -11.29
C GLN A 249 16.42 12.32 -10.67
N GLU A 250 17.27 13.34 -10.51
CA GLU A 250 18.59 13.20 -9.87
C GLU A 250 18.44 12.82 -8.38
N GLU A 251 17.53 13.44 -7.65
CA GLU A 251 17.24 13.13 -6.25
C GLU A 251 16.64 11.74 -6.07
N ILE A 252 15.71 11.36 -6.96
CA ILE A 252 15.12 10.01 -6.99
C ILE A 252 16.23 8.98 -7.19
N ASP A 253 17.10 9.18 -8.19
CA ASP A 253 18.17 8.23 -8.51
C ASP A 253 19.24 8.16 -7.41
N ALA A 254 19.60 9.29 -6.80
CA ALA A 254 20.52 9.33 -5.66
C ALA A 254 19.92 8.60 -4.43
N THR A 255 18.64 8.80 -4.13
CA THR A 255 17.96 8.15 -3.01
C THR A 255 17.86 6.63 -3.25
N LYS A 256 17.55 6.19 -4.47
CA LYS A 256 17.55 4.77 -4.87
C LYS A 256 18.95 4.14 -4.69
N GLU A 257 20.01 4.83 -5.15
CA GLU A 257 21.38 4.30 -5.03
C GLU A 257 21.80 4.18 -3.56
N ALA A 258 21.42 5.15 -2.71
CA ALA A 258 21.65 5.07 -1.27
C ALA A 258 20.90 3.87 -0.65
N LEU A 259 19.65 3.58 -1.07
CA LEU A 259 18.91 2.39 -0.66
C LEU A 259 19.63 1.10 -1.07
N PHE A 260 20.14 1.03 -2.28
CA PHE A 260 20.88 -0.16 -2.76
C PHE A 260 22.16 -0.41 -1.97
N THR A 261 22.87 0.63 -1.57
CA THR A 261 24.06 0.50 -0.72
C THR A 261 23.72 -0.02 0.68
N LYS A 262 22.49 0.18 1.14
CA LYS A 262 21.95 -0.32 2.42
C LYS A 262 21.28 -1.70 2.32
N GLY A 263 21.46 -2.39 1.19
CA GLY A 263 21.01 -3.77 1.02
C GLY A 263 19.60 -3.95 0.46
N ALA A 264 18.96 -2.90 -0.07
CA ALA A 264 17.71 -3.05 -0.79
C ALA A 264 17.85 -3.97 -2.01
N ASN A 265 16.85 -4.84 -2.22
CA ASN A 265 16.94 -5.91 -3.22
C ASN A 265 16.09 -5.64 -4.48
N VAL A 266 16.42 -4.64 -5.25
CA VAL A 266 15.74 -4.39 -6.53
C VAL A 266 16.43 -5.11 -7.69
N LYS A 267 17.77 -5.12 -7.72
CA LYS A 267 18.54 -5.62 -8.87
C LYS A 267 18.38 -7.13 -9.12
N LYS A 268 18.07 -7.93 -8.09
CA LYS A 268 17.96 -9.39 -8.24
C LYS A 268 16.63 -9.84 -8.87
N ILE A 269 15.58 -9.01 -8.84
CA ILE A 269 14.23 -9.40 -9.27
C ILE A 269 13.86 -8.79 -10.60
N TYR A 270 14.20 -7.53 -10.81
CA TYR A 270 13.75 -6.75 -11.97
C TYR A 270 14.83 -6.61 -13.05
N ASN A 271 16.04 -7.09 -12.81
CA ASN A 271 17.15 -6.99 -13.76
C ASN A 271 17.28 -8.25 -14.64
N THR A 272 16.19 -8.67 -15.23
CA THR A 272 16.19 -9.69 -16.29
C THR A 272 15.94 -9.02 -17.65
N ALA A 273 16.48 -9.59 -18.74
CA ALA A 273 16.26 -9.08 -20.08
C ALA A 273 14.76 -8.89 -20.44
N ALA A 274 13.88 -9.65 -19.79
CA ALA A 274 12.43 -9.57 -19.96
C ALA A 274 11.76 -8.35 -19.29
N TYR A 275 12.47 -7.63 -18.41
CA TYR A 275 11.96 -6.46 -17.68
C TYR A 275 12.55 -5.13 -18.15
N ASN A 276 13.25 -5.10 -19.26
CA ASN A 276 13.91 -3.89 -19.76
C ASN A 276 12.98 -2.70 -20.05
N ASN A 277 11.67 -2.91 -20.08
CA ASN A 277 10.66 -1.90 -20.36
C ASN A 277 9.81 -1.50 -19.14
N LEU A 278 10.12 -2.02 -17.95
CA LEU A 278 9.42 -1.68 -16.72
C LEU A 278 10.29 -0.81 -15.85
N ASP A 279 9.89 0.42 -15.63
CA ASP A 279 10.48 1.26 -14.60
C ASP A 279 10.30 0.60 -13.22
N ILE A 280 11.30 0.78 -12.37
CA ILE A 280 11.22 0.31 -10.99
C ILE A 280 10.20 1.17 -10.27
N TYR A 281 9.02 0.62 -10.00
CA TYR A 281 7.96 1.33 -9.31
C TYR A 281 8.03 1.21 -7.79
N GLN A 282 8.71 0.17 -7.27
CA GLN A 282 8.90 -0.08 -5.84
C GLN A 282 10.27 -0.71 -5.55
N ILE A 283 10.82 -0.41 -4.37
CA ILE A 283 12.07 -0.97 -3.87
C ILE A 283 11.79 -1.79 -2.61
N ASN A 284 12.13 -3.09 -2.65
CA ASN A 284 11.94 -3.98 -1.50
C ASN A 284 13.06 -3.78 -0.47
N CYS A 285 12.69 -3.35 0.71
CA CYS A 285 13.58 -3.10 1.84
C CYS A 285 12.72 -2.89 3.10
N THR A 286 13.18 -3.30 4.28
CA THR A 286 12.59 -2.81 5.53
C THR A 286 12.99 -1.35 5.74
N TYR A 287 12.12 -0.56 6.33
CA TYR A 287 12.41 0.87 6.52
C TYR A 287 13.53 1.12 7.53
N TYR A 288 13.67 0.22 8.51
CA TYR A 288 14.77 0.26 9.48
C TYR A 288 16.12 0.05 8.79
N SER A 289 16.25 -0.98 7.93
CA SER A 289 17.48 -1.21 7.16
C SER A 289 17.72 -0.13 6.09
N ALA A 290 16.67 0.44 5.51
CA ALA A 290 16.80 1.60 4.62
C ALA A 290 17.50 2.77 5.32
N LEU A 291 17.32 2.93 6.62
CA LEU A 291 17.98 3.94 7.45
C LEU A 291 19.32 3.45 8.06
N GLY A 292 19.85 2.30 7.59
CA GLY A 292 21.13 1.76 8.03
C GLY A 292 21.09 1.17 9.43
N ASP A 293 19.94 0.66 9.86
CA ASP A 293 19.68 0.06 11.16
C ASP A 293 19.99 1.04 12.33
N GLN A 294 19.78 2.34 12.10
CA GLN A 294 20.06 3.40 13.07
C GLN A 294 18.77 3.80 13.81
N ASP A 295 18.76 3.58 15.12
CA ASP A 295 17.62 3.83 16.00
C ASP A 295 17.12 5.29 15.94
N ALA A 296 18.05 6.28 15.97
CA ALA A 296 17.68 7.69 15.98
C ALA A 296 17.03 8.11 14.65
N ALA A 297 17.61 7.71 13.51
CA ALA A 297 17.05 7.98 12.19
C ALA A 297 15.67 7.33 12.04
N TYR A 298 15.51 6.09 12.52
CA TYR A 298 14.25 5.38 12.45
C TYR A 298 13.16 6.02 13.29
N LEU A 299 13.46 6.42 14.53
CA LEU A 299 12.51 7.11 15.41
C LEU A 299 12.12 8.47 14.85
N LEU A 300 13.05 9.22 14.26
CA LEU A 300 12.74 10.48 13.58
C LEU A 300 11.83 10.26 12.38
N ALA A 301 12.10 9.27 11.53
CA ALA A 301 11.24 8.93 10.41
C ALA A 301 9.81 8.63 10.87
N ARG A 302 9.66 7.84 11.93
CA ARG A 302 8.34 7.54 12.53
C ARG A 302 7.67 8.78 13.14
N ALA A 303 8.44 9.65 13.80
CA ALA A 303 7.91 10.93 14.31
C ALA A 303 7.37 11.81 13.17
N ILE A 304 8.11 11.93 12.07
CA ILE A 304 7.65 12.64 10.86
C ILE A 304 6.36 12.02 10.31
N GLN A 305 6.31 10.68 10.18
CA GLN A 305 5.09 9.97 9.75
C GLN A 305 3.88 10.28 10.66
N PHE A 306 4.09 10.29 11.98
CA PHE A 306 3.01 10.52 12.94
C PHE A 306 2.54 11.97 12.95
N PHE A 307 3.40 12.91 12.58
CA PHE A 307 3.07 14.33 12.43
C PHE A 307 2.50 14.65 11.04
N ALA A 308 2.69 13.80 10.04
CA ALA A 308 2.05 13.99 8.73
C ALA A 308 0.51 13.96 8.84
N PRO A 309 -0.22 14.64 7.94
CA PRO A 309 -1.69 14.56 7.90
C PRO A 309 -2.19 13.13 7.67
N GLY A 310 -3.31 12.78 8.29
CA GLY A 310 -3.95 11.48 8.12
C GLY A 310 -3.73 10.51 9.28
N ILE A 311 -3.91 9.23 9.01
CA ILE A 311 -3.78 8.13 9.97
C ILE A 311 -2.51 7.34 9.66
N PRO A 312 -1.53 7.26 10.56
CA PRO A 312 -0.31 6.49 10.32
C PRO A 312 -0.58 4.99 10.39
N GLN A 313 -0.16 4.26 9.35
CA GLN A 313 -0.10 2.81 9.33
C GLN A 313 1.33 2.36 9.61
N VAL A 314 1.51 1.51 10.62
CA VAL A 314 2.80 0.91 10.96
C VAL A 314 2.73 -0.58 10.65
N TYR A 315 3.55 -1.01 9.70
CA TYR A 315 3.65 -2.40 9.29
C TYR A 315 4.29 -3.25 10.40
N TYR A 316 3.92 -4.52 10.54
CA TYR A 316 4.35 -5.35 11.68
C TYR A 316 5.88 -5.51 11.78
N VAL A 317 6.60 -5.60 10.64
CA VAL A 317 8.07 -5.64 10.65
C VAL A 317 8.62 -4.31 11.18
N GLY A 318 8.08 -3.19 10.70
CA GLY A 318 8.46 -1.87 11.18
C GLY A 318 8.07 -1.60 12.63
N LEU A 319 6.96 -2.17 13.12
CA LEU A 319 6.57 -2.07 14.52
C LEU A 319 7.65 -2.60 15.47
N LEU A 320 8.40 -3.60 15.00
CA LEU A 320 9.50 -4.21 15.74
C LEU A 320 10.88 -3.67 15.33
N ALA A 321 10.94 -2.60 14.52
CA ALA A 321 12.18 -2.10 13.95
C ALA A 321 13.02 -3.24 13.34
N GLY A 322 12.36 -4.07 12.52
CA GLY A 322 12.96 -5.26 11.92
C GLY A 322 13.85 -4.91 10.74
N GLY A 323 15.02 -5.54 10.68
CA GLY A 323 15.94 -5.43 9.54
C GLY A 323 15.55 -6.32 8.36
N ASN A 324 16.29 -6.18 7.25
CA ASN A 324 16.12 -7.00 6.05
C ASN A 324 16.36 -8.49 6.34
N ASP A 325 15.42 -9.35 5.94
CA ASP A 325 15.56 -10.80 6.04
C ASP A 325 16.24 -11.37 4.79
N ILE A 326 17.58 -11.32 4.79
CA ILE A 326 18.39 -11.82 3.67
C ILE A 326 18.30 -13.36 3.59
N GLU A 327 18.16 -14.05 4.71
CA GLU A 327 18.08 -15.51 4.75
C GLU A 327 16.78 -15.98 4.07
N LEU A 328 15.64 -15.40 4.42
CA LEU A 328 14.36 -15.69 3.80
C LEU A 328 14.39 -15.38 2.30
N LEU A 329 14.92 -14.21 1.91
CA LEU A 329 15.10 -13.82 0.52
C LEU A 329 15.92 -14.83 -0.28
N GLU A 330 17.07 -15.26 0.25
CA GLU A 330 17.95 -16.23 -0.44
C GLU A 330 17.32 -17.63 -0.51
N LYS A 331 16.49 -17.97 0.45
CA LYS A 331 15.76 -19.25 0.46
C LYS A 331 14.64 -19.27 -0.56
N THR A 332 13.81 -18.23 -0.63
CA THR A 332 12.60 -18.20 -1.46
C THR A 332 12.83 -17.66 -2.86
N LYS A 333 13.88 -16.84 -3.03
CA LYS A 333 14.13 -16.03 -4.25
C LYS A 333 12.99 -15.06 -4.59
N GLN A 334 12.09 -14.78 -3.64
CA GLN A 334 11.02 -13.81 -3.77
C GLN A 334 11.47 -12.48 -3.16
N GLY A 335 11.52 -11.43 -3.95
CA GLY A 335 12.08 -10.16 -3.51
C GLY A 335 11.40 -9.49 -2.34
N ARG A 336 10.09 -9.61 -2.28
CA ARG A 336 9.31 -9.04 -1.17
C ARG A 336 9.61 -9.72 0.17
N ASP A 337 10.16 -10.92 0.16
CA ASP A 337 10.46 -11.66 1.39
C ASP A 337 11.57 -11.03 2.22
N ILE A 338 12.38 -10.14 1.61
CA ILE A 338 13.37 -9.34 2.33
C ILE A 338 12.74 -8.47 3.45
N ASN A 339 11.49 -8.03 3.27
CA ASN A 339 10.75 -7.21 4.23
C ASN A 339 9.52 -7.92 4.82
N ARG A 340 9.47 -9.27 4.78
CA ARG A 340 8.36 -10.08 5.28
C ARG A 340 8.82 -11.15 6.27
N HIS A 341 9.69 -10.77 7.22
CA HIS A 341 10.17 -11.71 8.23
C HIS A 341 9.02 -12.34 9.02
N TYR A 342 9.08 -13.66 9.23
CA TYR A 342 8.11 -14.42 10.03
C TYR A 342 8.62 -14.53 11.46
N TYR A 343 8.05 -13.72 12.36
CA TYR A 343 8.44 -13.73 13.78
C TYR A 343 7.82 -14.91 14.52
N SER A 344 8.66 -15.67 15.22
CA SER A 344 8.19 -16.54 16.29
C SER A 344 7.74 -15.72 17.50
N ARG A 345 6.99 -16.34 18.42
CA ARG A 345 6.56 -15.65 19.65
C ARG A 345 7.74 -15.22 20.51
N GLU A 346 8.76 -16.07 20.63
CA GLU A 346 10.00 -15.78 21.35
C GLU A 346 10.76 -14.59 20.74
N GLU A 347 10.75 -14.47 19.43
CA GLU A 347 11.34 -13.31 18.75
C GLU A 347 10.53 -12.04 19.06
N VAL A 348 9.21 -12.06 18.96
CA VAL A 348 8.37 -10.92 19.33
C VAL A 348 8.64 -10.50 20.77
N ASP A 349 8.69 -11.46 21.74
CA ASP A 349 8.95 -11.20 23.15
C ASP A 349 10.35 -10.59 23.40
N ARG A 350 11.30 -10.87 22.53
CA ARG A 350 12.64 -10.26 22.54
C ARG A 350 12.65 -8.87 21.92
N GLU A 351 12.09 -8.75 20.71
CA GLU A 351 12.13 -7.50 19.91
C GLU A 351 11.36 -6.36 20.59
N VAL A 352 10.23 -6.64 21.23
CA VAL A 352 9.46 -5.62 21.96
C VAL A 352 10.22 -5.01 23.14
N ARG A 353 11.31 -5.64 23.63
CA ARG A 353 12.14 -5.12 24.73
C ARG A 353 13.27 -4.20 24.25
N ARG A 354 13.50 -4.12 22.95
CA ARG A 354 14.53 -3.23 22.40
C ARG A 354 14.19 -1.77 22.70
N PRO A 355 15.16 -0.94 23.09
CA PRO A 355 14.91 0.47 23.41
C PRO A 355 14.23 1.24 22.27
N VAL A 356 14.61 1.00 21.02
CA VAL A 356 13.98 1.63 19.84
C VAL A 356 12.51 1.29 19.73
N VAL A 357 12.12 0.04 19.98
CA VAL A 357 10.72 -0.42 19.93
C VAL A 357 9.92 0.18 21.08
N GLN A 358 10.48 0.24 22.28
CA GLN A 358 9.83 0.89 23.43
C GLN A 358 9.59 2.39 23.17
N LYS A 359 10.56 3.11 22.64
CA LYS A 359 10.42 4.52 22.25
C LYS A 359 9.39 4.70 21.11
N LEU A 360 9.35 3.79 20.14
CA LEU A 360 8.31 3.79 19.11
C LEU A 360 6.90 3.65 19.76
N PHE A 361 6.74 2.76 20.72
CA PHE A 361 5.46 2.61 21.45
C PHE A 361 5.08 3.87 22.23
N GLU A 362 6.06 4.60 22.79
CA GLU A 362 5.81 5.90 23.45
C GLU A 362 5.31 6.93 22.43
N LEU A 363 5.94 7.04 21.25
CA LEU A 363 5.49 7.90 20.16
C LEU A 363 4.08 7.52 19.68
N MET A 364 3.78 6.23 19.54
CA MET A 364 2.44 5.77 19.15
C MET A 364 1.38 6.11 20.20
N ARG A 365 1.70 5.97 21.50
CA ARG A 365 0.79 6.36 22.57
C ARG A 365 0.51 7.86 22.56
N LEU A 366 1.55 8.68 22.39
CA LEU A 366 1.40 10.13 22.24
C LEU A 366 0.51 10.46 21.04
N ARG A 367 0.78 9.85 19.88
CA ARG A 367 -0.01 10.04 18.65
C ARG A 367 -1.49 9.68 18.85
N ASN A 368 -1.78 8.59 19.55
CA ASN A 368 -3.14 8.10 19.75
C ASN A 368 -3.92 8.88 20.82
N ALA A 369 -3.23 9.47 21.79
CA ALA A 369 -3.86 10.12 22.91
C ALA A 369 -4.05 11.63 22.73
N HIS A 370 -3.18 12.29 21.94
CA HIS A 370 -3.15 13.74 21.91
C HIS A 370 -4.13 14.35 20.86
N PRO A 371 -5.05 15.27 21.26
CA PRO A 371 -6.07 15.81 20.38
C PRO A 371 -5.53 16.61 19.17
N ALA A 372 -4.32 17.16 19.23
CA ALA A 372 -3.70 17.87 18.10
C ALA A 372 -3.58 17.02 16.84
N PHE A 373 -3.63 15.69 16.97
CA PHE A 373 -3.52 14.75 15.87
C PHE A 373 -4.85 14.38 15.21
N ALA A 374 -5.94 15.08 15.51
CA ALA A 374 -7.20 14.87 14.79
C ALA A 374 -6.97 14.97 13.26
N VAL A 375 -7.70 14.15 12.49
CA VAL A 375 -7.54 14.08 11.02
C VAL A 375 -7.82 15.44 10.38
N GLU A 376 -8.83 16.15 10.88
CA GLU A 376 -9.23 17.48 10.42
C GLU A 376 -8.31 18.59 10.95
N GLY A 377 -7.38 18.26 11.84
CA GLY A 377 -6.43 19.22 12.40
C GLY A 377 -5.44 19.74 11.37
N GLU A 378 -4.94 20.94 11.61
CA GLU A 378 -3.94 21.56 10.75
C GLU A 378 -2.57 20.90 10.92
N CYS A 379 -1.82 20.87 9.82
CA CYS A 379 -0.40 20.51 9.78
C CYS A 379 0.34 21.67 9.13
N ARG A 380 1.33 22.23 9.83
CA ARG A 380 2.16 23.34 9.37
C ARG A 380 3.63 22.91 9.39
N PRO A 381 4.15 22.37 8.28
CA PRO A 381 5.55 22.03 8.15
C PRO A 381 6.35 23.25 7.68
N GLU A 382 7.56 23.41 8.17
CA GLU A 382 8.51 24.46 7.75
C GLU A 382 9.96 24.03 7.97
N MET A 383 10.88 24.53 7.15
CA MET A 383 12.31 24.51 7.45
C MET A 383 12.67 25.78 8.20
N LEU A 384 13.31 25.64 9.36
CA LEU A 384 13.78 26.78 10.17
C LEU A 384 15.16 27.27 9.70
N ASP A 385 15.95 26.35 9.20
CA ASP A 385 17.28 26.57 8.58
C ASP A 385 17.55 25.41 7.59
N GLU A 386 18.79 25.24 7.15
CA GLU A 386 19.16 24.24 6.13
C GLU A 386 18.85 22.79 6.54
N THR A 387 18.89 22.46 7.84
CA THR A 387 18.73 21.08 8.33
C THR A 387 17.61 20.92 9.36
N THR A 388 17.09 22.01 9.92
CA THR A 388 16.10 21.97 10.98
C THR A 388 14.66 22.01 10.44
N LEU A 389 13.99 20.88 10.52
CA LEU A 389 12.56 20.73 10.21
C LEU A 389 11.72 21.02 11.44
N ARG A 390 10.64 21.78 11.28
CA ARG A 390 9.55 21.88 12.26
C ARG A 390 8.23 21.43 11.62
N ILE A 391 7.48 20.61 12.34
CA ILE A 391 6.08 20.26 11.96
C ILE A 391 5.20 20.58 13.15
N THR A 392 4.25 21.50 12.96
CA THR A 392 3.27 21.85 13.99
C THR A 392 1.92 21.22 13.67
N ARG A 393 1.35 20.49 14.62
CA ARG A 393 -0.02 19.96 14.56
C ARG A 393 -0.90 20.79 15.46
N CYS A 394 -2.05 21.23 14.93
CA CYS A 394 -3.03 22.02 15.68
C CYS A 394 -4.44 21.48 15.51
N ASN A 395 -5.21 21.43 16.62
CA ASN A 395 -6.64 21.17 16.61
C ASN A 395 -7.30 21.98 17.73
N GLY A 396 -7.94 23.09 17.35
CA GLY A 396 -8.42 24.08 18.32
C GLY A 396 -7.26 24.68 19.14
N GLU A 397 -7.35 24.60 20.46
CA GLU A 397 -6.29 25.07 21.37
C GLU A 397 -5.16 24.08 21.57
N ASN A 398 -5.32 22.82 21.12
CA ASN A 398 -4.30 21.79 21.28
C ASN A 398 -3.24 21.93 20.19
N GLN A 399 -1.99 22.06 20.59
CA GLN A 399 -0.86 22.22 19.67
C GLN A 399 0.32 21.37 20.11
N LEU A 400 0.89 20.64 19.16
CA LEU A 400 2.17 19.93 19.31
C LEU A 400 3.15 20.37 18.25
N MET A 401 4.43 20.44 18.60
CA MET A 401 5.53 20.74 17.69
C MET A 401 6.54 19.61 17.70
N LEU A 402 6.87 19.08 16.53
CA LEU A 402 8.06 18.30 16.27
C LEU A 402 9.14 19.26 15.75
N THR A 403 10.30 19.32 16.41
CA THR A 403 11.48 20.03 15.90
C THR A 403 12.61 19.01 15.78
N ALA A 404 13.18 18.90 14.59
CA ALA A 404 14.15 17.85 14.26
C ALA A 404 15.29 18.39 13.41
N ASP A 405 16.51 17.98 13.72
CA ASP A 405 17.67 18.14 12.86
C ASP A 405 17.78 16.91 11.94
N LEU A 406 17.55 17.12 10.64
CA LEU A 406 17.56 16.07 9.63
C LEU A 406 18.94 15.46 9.38
N ALA A 407 20.02 16.18 9.68
CA ALA A 407 21.39 15.73 9.48
C ALA A 407 21.91 14.87 10.65
N THR A 408 21.56 15.24 11.90
CA THR A 408 21.97 14.51 13.10
C THR A 408 20.93 13.51 13.57
N HIS A 409 19.69 13.62 13.11
CA HIS A 409 18.52 12.85 13.52
C HIS A 409 18.07 13.09 14.98
N ALA A 410 18.58 14.13 15.62
CA ALA A 410 18.09 14.56 16.93
C ALA A 410 16.74 15.25 16.77
N PHE A 411 15.80 14.97 17.68
CA PHE A 411 14.49 15.64 17.66
C PHE A 411 13.85 15.72 19.03
N GLN A 412 12.90 16.64 19.14
CA GLN A 412 12.01 16.75 20.29
C GLN A 412 10.58 17.04 19.87
N ILE A 413 9.64 16.57 20.70
CA ILE A 413 8.22 16.89 20.60
C ILE A 413 7.82 17.72 21.81
N THR A 414 7.22 18.88 21.60
CA THR A 414 6.87 19.81 22.65
C THR A 414 5.39 20.22 22.62
N GLU A 415 4.83 20.49 23.79
CA GLU A 415 3.55 21.19 23.99
C GLU A 415 3.82 22.44 24.81
N GLY A 416 3.74 23.60 24.16
CA GLY A 416 4.26 24.85 24.76
C GLY A 416 5.72 24.70 25.15
N ASP A 417 6.06 24.97 26.42
CA ASP A 417 7.42 24.82 26.96
C ASP A 417 7.74 23.40 27.45
N ALA A 418 6.75 22.50 27.48
CA ALA A 418 6.94 21.15 27.97
C ALA A 418 7.49 20.20 26.87
N VAL A 419 8.60 19.51 27.17
CA VAL A 419 9.13 18.43 26.31
C VAL A 419 8.42 17.14 26.66
N LEU A 420 7.65 16.59 25.71
CA LEU A 420 6.90 15.34 25.85
C LEU A 420 7.70 14.12 25.41
N PHE A 421 8.58 14.32 24.43
CA PHE A 421 9.47 13.29 23.92
C PHE A 421 10.75 13.92 23.39
N SER A 422 11.89 13.27 23.57
CA SER A 422 13.15 13.68 22.97
C SER A 422 14.01 12.47 22.57
N GLN A 423 14.74 12.63 21.49
CA GLN A 423 15.78 11.71 21.03
C GLN A 423 17.03 12.52 20.74
N GLU A 424 18.06 12.27 21.52
CA GLU A 424 19.41 12.76 21.25
C GLU A 424 20.17 11.74 20.37
N VAL A 425 21.25 12.17 19.75
CA VAL A 425 22.10 11.33 18.88
C VAL A 425 22.90 10.32 19.69
#